data_148a20cf9944f29592413015ca60f977
#
_entry.id   148a20cf9944f29592413015ca60f977
#
_cell.length_a   1.000
_cell.length_b   1.000
_cell.length_c   1.000
_cell.angle_alpha   90.00
_cell.angle_beta   90.00
_cell.angle_gamma   90.00
#
_symmetry.space_group_name_H-M   'P 1'
#
loop_
_entity.id
_entity.type
_entity.pdbx_description
1 polymer ?
#
loop_
_entity_poly.entity_id
_entity_poly.type
_entity_poly.pdbx_seq_one_letter_code
_entity_poly.pdbx_strand_id
1 'polypeptide(L)'
;NGQLNSAVGGYFDIVVGNPPYVVIEKRVFKENYSFYKLQEGKIDLYRLFIELSVTSLLKNNGILSFITPNTFLTIPSCKKLRKYLLENSTFLLINDYDISVFNASVNSVVFVISMMKSINYNTSVGFIDKDGEKRFSMNLESSLKNEKFEIFINMNNSSKSIINKLLVNNIQLKDIDKLDFCLGEQPYHNTIHSQEQIKNRFLHSKFKVNDNFLKEFGGKNILKYHLKEKDDNWLDYSAELYTKPDIKYFSNKRILLREIIGKTLTATYVENTFLVNKSVYVIIFNGSDEENFLKYLLALLNSKIIGFYVSNFGDKARQTLFPRITMRTLKSIPIPHIDKLHQQPIITLVSQILDAKKENPHADTSKWENEIDQLVYQLYELTDEEIAIVEGKE
;
A
#
# COMPACT_ATOMS: atom_id res chain seq x y z
N ASN A 1 -30.36 10.12 31.87
CA ASN A 1 -31.00 9.92 30.56
C ASN A 1 -31.09 11.27 29.84
N GLY A 2 -29.94 11.76 29.31
CA GLY A 2 -29.92 12.93 28.44
C GLY A 2 -30.29 12.52 27.01
N GLN A 3 -31.55 12.52 26.66
CA GLN A 3 -31.96 12.61 25.25
C GLN A 3 -31.58 14.03 24.80
N LEU A 4 -30.57 14.14 23.96
CA LEU A 4 -30.36 15.31 23.12
C LEU A 4 -31.57 15.38 22.18
N ASN A 5 -32.54 16.21 22.51
CA ASN A 5 -33.65 16.49 21.60
C ASN A 5 -33.04 17.00 20.30
N SER A 6 -33.43 16.39 19.19
CA SER A 6 -33.08 16.79 17.83
C SER A 6 -33.74 18.15 17.51
N ALA A 7 -33.22 19.21 18.10
CA ALA A 7 -33.45 20.54 17.59
C ALA A 7 -32.68 20.65 16.28
N VAL A 8 -33.37 21.09 15.22
CA VAL A 8 -32.80 21.35 13.91
C VAL A 8 -31.65 22.39 14.08
N GLY A 9 -30.39 21.91 13.98
CA GLY A 9 -29.19 22.71 14.16
C GLY A 9 -28.46 22.38 15.48
N GLY A 10 -27.21 21.94 15.39
CA GLY A 10 -26.35 21.63 16.54
C GLY A 10 -26.13 22.82 17.49
N TYR A 11 -25.43 22.57 18.59
CA TYR A 11 -25.29 23.52 19.69
C TYR A 11 -24.03 24.39 19.60
N PHE A 12 -22.99 23.92 18.92
CA PHE A 12 -21.66 24.50 18.96
C PHE A 12 -21.25 25.11 17.60
N ASP A 13 -20.61 26.26 17.67
CA ASP A 13 -19.98 26.88 16.50
C ASP A 13 -18.67 26.20 16.15
N ILE A 14 -17.94 25.70 17.16
CA ILE A 14 -16.65 25.03 16.99
C ILE A 14 -16.58 23.81 17.91
N VAL A 15 -16.11 22.68 17.37
CA VAL A 15 -15.74 21.49 18.12
C VAL A 15 -14.28 21.18 17.82
N VAL A 16 -13.45 21.11 18.86
CA VAL A 16 -12.01 20.82 18.75
C VAL A 16 -11.67 19.67 19.69
N GLY A 17 -10.82 18.75 19.26
CA GLY A 17 -10.44 17.65 20.16
C GLY A 17 -9.37 16.72 19.63
N ASN A 18 -8.89 15.90 20.55
CA ASN A 18 -8.06 14.74 20.31
C ASN A 18 -8.81 13.50 20.82
N PRO A 19 -9.67 12.90 20.00
CA PRO A 19 -10.45 11.74 20.43
C PRO A 19 -9.58 10.49 20.61
N PRO A 20 -9.96 9.56 21.50
CA PRO A 20 -9.16 8.37 21.78
C PRO A 20 -9.09 7.40 20.58
N TYR A 21 -7.90 6.82 20.33
CA TYR A 21 -7.62 5.84 19.25
C TYR A 21 -7.75 4.41 19.79
N VAL A 22 -8.95 4.03 20.19
CA VAL A 22 -9.24 2.74 20.79
C VAL A 22 -10.24 1.97 19.94
N VAL A 23 -9.90 0.74 19.60
CA VAL A 23 -10.79 -0.16 18.84
C VAL A 23 -11.88 -0.68 19.75
N ILE A 24 -13.12 -0.61 19.30
CA ILE A 24 -14.28 -1.17 19.99
C ILE A 24 -14.57 -2.57 19.47
N GLU A 25 -14.81 -3.52 20.36
CA GLU A 25 -15.29 -4.84 19.98
C GLU A 25 -16.66 -4.76 19.28
N LYS A 26 -16.84 -5.55 18.22
CA LYS A 26 -18.06 -5.55 17.41
C LYS A 26 -19.34 -5.79 18.23
N ARG A 27 -19.25 -6.63 19.26
CA ARG A 27 -20.36 -6.91 20.18
C ARG A 27 -20.71 -5.66 20.99
N VAL A 28 -19.72 -5.03 21.63
CA VAL A 28 -19.89 -3.80 22.43
C VAL A 28 -20.49 -2.68 21.59
N PHE A 29 -20.03 -2.54 20.33
CA PHE A 29 -20.59 -1.55 19.41
C PHE A 29 -22.07 -1.80 19.13
N LYS A 30 -22.46 -3.04 18.82
CA LYS A 30 -23.86 -3.37 18.53
C LYS A 30 -24.79 -3.10 19.71
N GLU A 31 -24.34 -3.40 20.92
CA GLU A 31 -25.13 -3.25 22.15
C GLU A 31 -25.31 -1.79 22.56
N ASN A 32 -24.26 -0.95 22.42
CA ASN A 32 -24.21 0.38 23.04
C ASN A 32 -24.18 1.55 22.02
N TYR A 33 -23.78 1.32 20.77
CA TYR A 33 -23.48 2.37 19.81
C TYR A 33 -24.15 2.19 18.43
N SER A 34 -25.12 1.30 18.31
CA SER A 34 -25.78 0.96 17.04
C SER A 34 -26.56 2.12 16.39
N PHE A 35 -26.76 3.22 17.12
CA PHE A 35 -27.38 4.45 16.63
C PHE A 35 -26.45 5.26 15.70
N TYR A 36 -25.14 5.06 15.76
CA TYR A 36 -24.19 5.63 14.79
C TYR A 36 -24.33 4.91 13.45
N LYS A 37 -24.55 5.65 12.37
CA LYS A 37 -24.89 5.11 11.04
C LYS A 37 -23.76 5.14 10.02
N LEU A 38 -22.72 5.96 10.30
CA LEU A 38 -21.58 6.15 9.39
C LEU A 38 -20.41 5.17 9.66
N GLN A 39 -20.65 4.14 10.49
CA GLN A 39 -19.64 3.19 10.91
C GLN A 39 -19.71 1.88 10.13
N GLU A 40 -18.53 1.35 9.76
CA GLU A 40 -18.37 0.08 9.05
C GLU A 40 -17.17 -0.72 9.58
N GLY A 41 -17.24 -2.04 9.49
CA GLY A 41 -16.11 -2.94 9.78
C GLY A 41 -15.59 -2.86 11.21
N LYS A 42 -14.26 -2.77 11.36
CA LYS A 42 -13.58 -2.56 12.64
C LYS A 42 -13.70 -1.09 13.03
N ILE A 43 -14.21 -0.80 14.21
CA ILE A 43 -14.61 0.54 14.63
C ILE A 43 -13.64 1.07 15.68
N ASP A 44 -13.10 2.24 15.45
CA ASP A 44 -12.30 3.00 16.41
C ASP A 44 -13.13 4.14 17.01
N LEU A 45 -12.93 4.42 18.30
CA LEU A 45 -13.68 5.45 19.05
C LEU A 45 -13.62 6.82 18.38
N TYR A 46 -12.46 7.26 17.88
CA TYR A 46 -12.33 8.57 17.24
C TYR A 46 -13.35 8.78 16.10
N ARG A 47 -13.76 7.72 15.43
CA ARG A 47 -14.73 7.78 14.32
C ARG A 47 -16.13 8.10 14.83
N LEU A 48 -16.49 7.59 16.01
CA LEU A 48 -17.76 7.92 16.67
C LEU A 48 -17.79 9.39 17.11
N PHE A 49 -16.65 9.90 17.59
CA PHE A 49 -16.51 11.32 17.93
C PHE A 49 -16.67 12.21 16.70
N ILE A 50 -16.11 11.83 15.54
CA ILE A 50 -16.32 12.58 14.28
C ILE A 50 -17.81 12.56 13.93
N GLU A 51 -18.44 11.38 13.85
CA GLU A 51 -19.85 11.25 13.50
C GLU A 51 -20.74 12.07 14.46
N LEU A 52 -20.56 11.94 15.77
CA LEU A 52 -21.30 12.72 16.77
C LEU A 52 -21.15 14.23 16.55
N SER A 53 -19.93 14.67 16.28
CA SER A 53 -19.65 16.10 16.08
C SER A 53 -20.39 16.67 14.88
N VAL A 54 -20.34 15.97 13.73
CA VAL A 54 -20.92 16.48 12.47
C VAL A 54 -22.42 16.23 12.30
N THR A 55 -22.97 15.26 13.06
CA THR A 55 -24.41 14.94 12.95
C THR A 55 -25.26 15.54 14.05
N SER A 56 -24.66 15.92 15.19
CA SER A 56 -25.44 16.27 16.39
C SER A 56 -24.91 17.49 17.15
N LEU A 57 -23.62 17.74 17.18
CA LEU A 57 -23.04 18.80 18.01
C LEU A 57 -22.87 20.12 17.28
N LEU A 58 -22.42 20.10 16.04
CA LEU A 58 -22.13 21.31 15.26
C LEU A 58 -23.38 21.94 14.66
N LYS A 59 -23.41 23.27 14.65
CA LYS A 59 -24.36 24.06 13.85
C LYS A 59 -24.08 23.83 12.34
N ASN A 60 -25.05 24.20 11.48
CA ASN A 60 -24.95 24.02 10.02
C ASN A 60 -23.74 24.73 9.36
N ASN A 61 -23.17 25.75 10.02
CA ASN A 61 -21.94 26.43 9.58
C ASN A 61 -20.78 26.25 10.56
N GLY A 62 -20.90 25.31 11.49
CA GLY A 62 -19.90 25.02 12.52
C GLY A 62 -18.62 24.42 11.95
N ILE A 63 -17.57 24.49 12.75
CA ILE A 63 -16.23 24.03 12.41
C ILE A 63 -15.84 22.87 13.31
N LEU A 64 -15.36 21.76 12.71
CA LEU A 64 -14.70 20.66 13.39
C LEU A 64 -13.20 20.72 13.16
N SER A 65 -12.41 20.60 14.23
CA SER A 65 -10.96 20.37 14.13
C SER A 65 -10.55 19.24 15.04
N PHE A 66 -10.12 18.13 14.46
CA PHE A 66 -9.62 16.97 15.20
C PHE A 66 -8.24 16.55 14.75
N ILE A 67 -7.47 15.98 15.69
CA ILE A 67 -6.31 15.16 15.40
C ILE A 67 -6.74 13.69 15.48
N THR A 68 -6.43 12.90 14.44
CA THR A 68 -6.80 11.50 14.32
C THR A 68 -5.70 10.70 13.62
N PRO A 69 -5.71 9.36 13.64
CA PRO A 69 -4.85 8.57 12.76
C PRO A 69 -5.10 8.94 11.29
N ASN A 70 -4.04 9.16 10.51
CA ASN A 70 -4.16 9.55 9.11
C ASN A 70 -4.81 8.45 8.24
N THR A 71 -4.82 7.22 8.73
CA THR A 71 -5.46 6.07 8.07
C THR A 71 -6.95 6.30 7.81
N PHE A 72 -7.63 7.19 8.57
CA PHE A 72 -9.03 7.52 8.35
C PHE A 72 -9.28 8.03 6.92
N LEU A 73 -8.28 8.67 6.30
CA LEU A 73 -8.38 9.22 4.96
C LEU A 73 -8.53 8.15 3.87
N THR A 74 -8.06 6.92 4.11
CA THR A 74 -7.99 5.87 3.08
C THR A 74 -8.54 4.51 3.47
N ILE A 75 -8.61 4.12 4.77
CA ILE A 75 -9.06 2.78 5.15
C ILE A 75 -10.49 2.47 4.70
N PRO A 76 -10.77 1.23 4.23
CA PRO A 76 -12.11 0.85 3.74
C PRO A 76 -13.22 1.03 4.78
N SER A 77 -12.95 0.75 6.04
CA SER A 77 -13.93 0.85 7.13
C SER A 77 -14.39 2.29 7.45
N CYS A 78 -13.76 3.32 6.87
CA CYS A 78 -14.20 4.72 6.96
C CYS A 78 -14.95 5.22 5.71
N LYS A 79 -15.33 4.34 4.79
CA LYS A 79 -15.97 4.72 3.51
C LYS A 79 -17.22 5.57 3.72
N LYS A 80 -18.16 5.14 4.56
CA LYS A 80 -19.40 5.87 4.83
C LYS A 80 -19.15 7.22 5.49
N LEU A 81 -18.23 7.25 6.47
CA LEU A 81 -17.87 8.49 7.16
C LEU A 81 -17.25 9.50 6.19
N ARG A 82 -16.28 9.08 5.38
CA ARG A 82 -15.67 9.95 4.36
C ARG A 82 -16.68 10.45 3.34
N LYS A 83 -17.57 9.56 2.85
CA LYS A 83 -18.64 9.96 1.94
C LYS A 83 -19.46 11.09 2.54
N TYR A 84 -19.94 10.90 3.76
CA TYR A 84 -20.73 11.92 4.46
C TYR A 84 -19.99 13.25 4.58
N LEU A 85 -18.72 13.24 5.02
CA LEU A 85 -17.92 14.44 5.15
C LEU A 85 -17.69 15.15 3.81
N LEU A 86 -17.36 14.40 2.76
CA LEU A 86 -17.13 14.96 1.42
C LEU A 86 -18.41 15.54 0.80
N GLU A 87 -19.57 14.97 1.07
CA GLU A 87 -20.86 15.44 0.55
C GLU A 87 -21.43 16.64 1.33
N ASN A 88 -21.23 16.69 2.65
CA ASN A 88 -21.94 17.62 3.53
C ASN A 88 -21.05 18.70 4.18
N SER A 89 -19.74 18.67 3.92
CA SER A 89 -18.81 19.63 4.52
C SER A 89 -17.71 20.05 3.54
N THR A 90 -16.97 21.08 3.90
CA THR A 90 -15.78 21.55 3.18
C THR A 90 -14.55 21.30 4.04
N PHE A 91 -13.59 20.56 3.55
CA PHE A 91 -12.28 20.45 4.18
C PHE A 91 -11.49 21.75 3.94
N LEU A 92 -11.23 22.49 5.01
CA LEU A 92 -10.46 23.73 4.95
C LEU A 92 -8.95 23.44 5.00
N LEU A 93 -8.57 22.49 5.85
CA LEU A 93 -7.19 22.13 6.13
C LEU A 93 -7.06 20.63 6.37
N ILE A 94 -5.97 20.05 5.88
CA ILE A 94 -5.50 18.70 6.24
C ILE A 94 -3.99 18.77 6.44
N ASN A 95 -3.51 18.58 7.67
CA ASN A 95 -2.09 18.47 7.98
C ASN A 95 -1.75 17.04 8.38
N ASP A 96 -0.89 16.38 7.61
CA ASP A 96 -0.37 15.04 7.91
C ASP A 96 0.96 15.19 8.67
N TYR A 97 1.00 14.64 9.88
CA TYR A 97 2.15 14.71 10.77
C TYR A 97 2.88 13.37 10.78
N ASP A 98 4.18 13.42 10.53
CA ASP A 98 5.04 12.27 10.73
C ASP A 98 5.08 11.84 12.21
N ILE A 99 5.25 10.54 12.46
CA ILE A 99 5.33 10.01 13.84
C ILE A 99 6.44 10.65 14.67
N SER A 100 7.51 11.14 14.03
CA SER A 100 8.62 11.80 14.70
C SER A 100 8.23 13.12 15.36
N VAL A 101 7.14 13.77 14.94
CA VAL A 101 6.69 15.07 15.47
C VAL A 101 6.05 14.90 16.86
N PHE A 102 5.30 13.81 17.08
CA PHE A 102 4.56 13.61 18.32
C PHE A 102 5.09 12.45 19.19
N ASN A 103 6.19 11.82 18.83
CA ASN A 103 6.63 10.55 19.42
C ASN A 103 5.50 9.50 19.48
N ALA A 104 4.62 9.52 18.48
CA ALA A 104 3.43 8.67 18.43
C ALA A 104 3.75 7.31 17.82
N SER A 105 2.88 6.33 18.07
CA SER A 105 2.98 5.00 17.45
C SER A 105 2.34 4.93 16.05
N VAL A 106 1.65 6.00 15.63
CA VAL A 106 0.95 6.11 14.34
C VAL A 106 1.06 7.51 13.78
N ASN A 107 1.13 7.64 12.45
CA ASN A 107 1.03 8.93 11.78
C ASN A 107 -0.35 9.54 12.07
N SER A 108 -0.37 10.81 12.40
CA SER A 108 -1.57 11.54 12.77
C SER A 108 -1.88 12.62 11.74
N VAL A 109 -3.17 12.87 11.52
CA VAL A 109 -3.64 13.97 10.70
C VAL A 109 -4.46 14.95 11.55
N VAL A 110 -4.17 16.24 11.43
CA VAL A 110 -5.06 17.29 11.89
C VAL A 110 -5.87 17.76 10.69
N PHE A 111 -7.18 17.70 10.79
CA PHE A 111 -8.06 18.25 9.77
C PHE A 111 -9.00 19.29 10.35
N VAL A 112 -9.34 20.25 9.52
CA VAL A 112 -10.35 21.29 9.81
C VAL A 112 -11.41 21.23 8.73
N ILE A 113 -12.66 21.04 9.12
CA ILE A 113 -13.80 21.07 8.19
C ILE A 113 -14.82 22.11 8.64
N SER A 114 -15.46 22.74 7.67
CA SER A 114 -16.67 23.55 7.87
C SER A 114 -17.89 22.75 7.46
N MET A 115 -18.94 22.77 8.26
CA MET A 115 -20.23 22.14 7.91
C MET A 115 -20.95 22.88 6.78
N MET A 116 -20.46 24.03 6.36
CA MET A 116 -20.91 24.70 5.14
C MET A 116 -20.21 24.11 3.91
N LYS A 117 -20.99 23.49 3.03
CA LYS A 117 -20.46 22.90 1.80
C LYS A 117 -20.16 24.00 0.77
N SER A 118 -18.91 24.07 0.32
CA SER A 118 -18.47 24.93 -0.78
C SER A 118 -18.07 24.08 -1.99
N ILE A 119 -18.50 24.49 -3.17
CA ILE A 119 -18.14 23.86 -4.44
C ILE A 119 -16.82 24.47 -4.93
N ASN A 120 -15.97 23.68 -5.58
CA ASN A 120 -14.66 24.09 -6.12
C ASN A 120 -13.68 24.65 -5.08
N TYR A 121 -13.83 24.28 -3.80
CA TYR A 121 -12.92 24.74 -2.75
C TYR A 121 -11.59 23.99 -2.80
N ASN A 122 -10.49 24.73 -2.69
CA ASN A 122 -9.16 24.17 -2.58
C ASN A 122 -8.76 24.02 -1.10
N THR A 123 -8.69 22.78 -0.64
CA THR A 123 -8.23 22.42 0.70
C THR A 123 -6.73 22.70 0.82
N SER A 124 -6.32 23.37 1.90
CA SER A 124 -4.90 23.50 2.24
C SER A 124 -4.38 22.18 2.80
N VAL A 125 -3.36 21.58 2.18
CA VAL A 125 -2.76 20.32 2.62
C VAL A 125 -1.32 20.56 3.02
N GLY A 126 -0.93 20.15 4.23
CA GLY A 126 0.41 20.25 4.78
C GLY A 126 0.97 18.86 5.13
N PHE A 127 2.26 18.67 4.87
CA PHE A 127 3.06 17.56 5.42
C PHE A 127 4.07 18.15 6.38
N ILE A 128 4.06 17.66 7.60
CA ILE A 128 4.88 18.18 8.68
C ILE A 128 5.71 17.04 9.25
N ASP A 129 7.02 17.18 9.14
CA ASP A 129 8.02 16.29 9.71
C ASP A 129 9.05 17.10 10.54
N LYS A 130 10.07 16.43 11.06
CA LYS A 130 11.14 17.05 11.84
C LYS A 130 12.00 18.03 11.02
N ASP A 131 11.99 17.94 9.70
CA ASP A 131 12.81 18.73 8.78
C ASP A 131 12.05 19.97 8.26
N GLY A 132 10.75 20.08 8.54
CA GLY A 132 9.93 21.24 8.20
C GLY A 132 8.52 20.93 7.71
N GLU A 133 7.94 21.91 7.02
CA GLU A 133 6.60 21.83 6.47
C GLU A 133 6.61 22.00 4.95
N LYS A 134 5.89 21.12 4.24
CA LYS A 134 5.57 21.26 2.83
C LYS A 134 4.06 21.46 2.70
N ARG A 135 3.62 22.50 2.00
CA ARG A 135 2.20 22.85 1.87
C ARG A 135 1.80 23.07 0.40
N PHE A 136 0.61 22.61 0.04
CA PHE A 136 -0.01 22.87 -1.27
C PHE A 136 -1.53 22.92 -1.13
N SER A 137 -2.21 23.34 -2.19
CA SER A 137 -3.67 23.37 -2.26
C SER A 137 -4.17 22.26 -3.19
N MET A 138 -5.26 21.60 -2.80
CA MET A 138 -5.88 20.58 -3.64
C MET A 138 -7.40 20.61 -3.58
N ASN A 139 -8.04 20.31 -4.71
CA ASN A 139 -9.48 20.11 -4.76
C ASN A 139 -9.81 18.63 -4.44
N LEU A 140 -10.71 18.40 -3.48
CA LEU A 140 -11.12 17.07 -3.04
C LEU A 140 -12.33 16.51 -3.80
N GLU A 141 -12.90 17.21 -4.79
CA GLU A 141 -14.07 16.73 -5.55
C GLU A 141 -13.81 15.42 -6.29
N SER A 142 -12.55 15.19 -6.69
CA SER A 142 -12.16 13.89 -7.29
C SER A 142 -12.33 12.71 -6.35
N SER A 143 -12.28 12.93 -5.02
CA SER A 143 -12.54 11.89 -4.02
C SER A 143 -14.01 11.47 -4.00
N LEU A 144 -14.94 12.33 -4.42
CA LEU A 144 -16.36 11.98 -4.61
C LEU A 144 -16.59 11.05 -5.81
N LYS A 145 -15.70 11.08 -6.81
CA LYS A 145 -15.75 10.21 -7.99
C LYS A 145 -15.12 8.84 -7.73
N ASN A 146 -14.39 8.69 -6.65
CA ASN A 146 -13.77 7.42 -6.23
C ASN A 146 -14.81 6.57 -5.49
N GLU A 147 -15.02 5.33 -5.91
CA GLU A 147 -15.98 4.39 -5.30
C GLU A 147 -15.80 4.19 -3.79
N LYS A 148 -14.59 4.42 -3.26
CA LYS A 148 -14.25 4.28 -1.84
C LYS A 148 -14.18 5.60 -1.09
N PHE A 149 -14.38 6.73 -1.77
CA PHE A 149 -14.28 8.08 -1.21
C PHE A 149 -12.94 8.31 -0.49
N GLU A 150 -11.86 7.74 -0.99
CA GLU A 150 -10.52 7.88 -0.43
C GLU A 150 -9.98 9.30 -0.68
N ILE A 151 -9.39 9.88 0.36
CA ILE A 151 -8.78 11.22 0.29
C ILE A 151 -7.26 11.05 0.24
N PHE A 152 -6.71 11.08 -0.96
CA PHE A 152 -5.27 10.98 -1.20
C PHE A 152 -4.66 12.39 -1.12
N ILE A 153 -4.20 12.77 0.08
CA ILE A 153 -3.57 14.09 0.32
C ILE A 153 -2.13 14.16 -0.20
N ASN A 154 -1.59 13.06 -0.62
CA ASN A 154 -0.17 12.86 -0.89
C ASN A 154 0.26 13.27 -2.29
N MET A 155 -0.65 13.76 -3.10
CA MET A 155 -0.39 14.07 -4.49
C MET A 155 -0.66 15.56 -4.74
N ASN A 156 0.38 16.30 -5.13
CA ASN A 156 0.17 17.59 -5.79
C ASN A 156 -0.58 17.35 -7.12
N ASN A 157 -1.03 18.41 -7.77
CA ASN A 157 -1.81 18.31 -9.01
C ASN A 157 -1.06 17.56 -10.12
N SER A 158 0.25 17.76 -10.22
CA SER A 158 1.12 17.10 -11.20
C SER A 158 1.20 15.59 -10.95
N SER A 159 1.50 15.17 -9.70
CA SER A 159 1.51 13.74 -9.34
C SER A 159 0.16 13.08 -9.55
N LYS A 160 -0.95 13.79 -9.29
CA LYS A 160 -2.30 13.29 -9.51
C LYS A 160 -2.61 13.12 -10.99
N SER A 161 -2.15 14.04 -11.84
CA SER A 161 -2.27 13.91 -13.30
C SER A 161 -1.57 12.65 -13.79
N ILE A 162 -0.32 12.43 -13.36
CA ILE A 162 0.46 11.23 -13.71
C ILE A 162 -0.28 9.96 -13.24
N ILE A 163 -0.73 9.89 -11.99
CA ILE A 163 -1.45 8.72 -11.48
C ILE A 163 -2.75 8.47 -12.26
N ASN A 164 -3.51 9.50 -12.59
CA ASN A 164 -4.72 9.35 -13.41
C ASN A 164 -4.37 8.82 -14.81
N LYS A 165 -3.29 9.29 -15.43
CA LYS A 165 -2.79 8.80 -16.71
C LYS A 165 -2.43 7.32 -16.64
N LEU A 166 -1.76 6.89 -15.58
CA LEU A 166 -1.45 5.48 -15.34
C LEU A 166 -2.70 4.60 -15.20
N LEU A 167 -3.78 5.12 -14.63
CA LEU A 167 -5.02 4.37 -14.42
C LEU A 167 -5.95 4.35 -15.64
N VAL A 168 -5.82 5.33 -16.55
CA VAL A 168 -6.57 5.38 -17.80
C VAL A 168 -5.90 4.46 -18.82
N ASN A 169 -6.68 3.65 -19.53
CA ASN A 169 -6.22 2.74 -20.59
C ASN A 169 -5.31 1.57 -20.14
N ASN A 170 -5.10 1.39 -18.84
CA ASN A 170 -4.30 0.29 -18.30
C ASN A 170 -5.15 -0.64 -17.44
N ILE A 171 -4.88 -1.93 -17.49
CA ILE A 171 -5.57 -2.93 -16.67
C ILE A 171 -4.88 -3.02 -15.30
N GLN A 172 -5.65 -3.29 -14.24
CA GLN A 172 -5.02 -3.54 -12.95
C GLN A 172 -4.40 -4.95 -12.92
N LEU A 173 -3.30 -5.09 -12.20
CA LEU A 173 -2.57 -6.36 -12.10
C LEU A 173 -3.49 -7.53 -11.68
N LYS A 174 -4.49 -7.28 -10.83
CA LYS A 174 -5.50 -8.28 -10.41
C LYS A 174 -6.42 -8.75 -11.53
N ASP A 175 -6.58 -7.95 -12.60
CA ASP A 175 -7.52 -8.21 -13.70
C ASP A 175 -6.84 -8.94 -14.87
N ILE A 176 -5.55 -9.25 -14.74
CA ILE A 176 -4.82 -10.09 -15.69
C ILE A 176 -5.22 -11.55 -15.47
N ASP A 177 -5.83 -12.15 -16.48
CA ASP A 177 -6.22 -13.56 -16.44
C ASP A 177 -5.01 -14.47 -16.18
N LYS A 178 -5.21 -15.55 -15.42
CA LYS A 178 -4.20 -16.56 -15.06
C LYS A 178 -3.04 -16.07 -14.18
N LEU A 179 -3.05 -14.82 -13.74
CA LEU A 179 -2.11 -14.32 -12.76
C LEU A 179 -2.58 -14.66 -11.35
N ASP A 180 -1.70 -15.23 -10.53
CA ASP A 180 -2.04 -15.61 -9.17
C ASP A 180 -0.99 -15.07 -8.18
N PHE A 181 -1.42 -14.79 -6.95
CA PHE A 181 -0.65 -14.07 -5.94
C PHE A 181 -0.70 -14.79 -4.60
N CYS A 182 0.44 -14.88 -3.97
CA CYS A 182 0.56 -15.41 -2.61
C CYS A 182 1.46 -14.50 -1.76
N LEU A 183 1.20 -14.44 -0.47
CA LEU A 183 2.19 -14.00 0.51
C LEU A 183 2.95 -15.23 0.97
N GLY A 184 4.25 -15.12 1.16
CA GLY A 184 5.07 -16.22 1.63
C GLY A 184 4.58 -16.82 2.94
N GLU A 185 5.09 -18.01 3.28
CA GLU A 185 4.65 -18.76 4.46
C GLU A 185 4.93 -18.01 5.78
N GLN A 186 4.19 -18.38 6.81
CA GLN A 186 4.44 -17.98 8.20
C GLN A 186 4.43 -19.23 9.08
N PRO A 187 5.62 -19.75 9.49
CA PRO A 187 5.67 -21.00 10.24
C PRO A 187 5.10 -20.86 11.65
N TYR A 188 5.34 -19.74 12.32
CA TYR A 188 5.03 -19.57 13.73
C TYR A 188 3.96 -18.52 14.02
N HIS A 189 3.09 -18.84 15.00
CA HIS A 189 2.16 -17.87 15.60
C HIS A 189 1.75 -18.33 17.00
N ASN A 190 1.51 -17.39 17.93
CA ASN A 190 1.15 -17.67 19.33
C ASN A 190 -0.17 -18.42 19.52
N THR A 191 -1.01 -18.50 18.48
CA THR A 191 -2.28 -19.24 18.53
C THR A 191 -2.11 -20.75 18.40
N ILE A 192 -1.01 -21.23 17.82
CA ILE A 192 -0.75 -22.67 17.59
C ILE A 192 0.59 -23.15 18.15
N HIS A 193 1.48 -22.24 18.53
CA HIS A 193 2.79 -22.57 19.08
C HIS A 193 3.08 -21.85 20.39
N SER A 194 3.79 -22.50 21.31
CA SER A 194 4.27 -21.88 22.53
C SER A 194 5.37 -20.85 22.26
N GLN A 195 5.56 -19.90 23.19
CA GLN A 195 6.63 -18.90 23.11
C GLN A 195 8.03 -19.56 23.01
N GLU A 196 8.23 -20.66 23.72
CA GLU A 196 9.48 -21.44 23.68
C GLU A 196 9.72 -22.07 22.30
N GLN A 197 8.70 -22.70 21.71
CA GLN A 197 8.76 -23.25 20.37
C GLN A 197 9.10 -22.18 19.32
N ILE A 198 8.47 -21.00 19.41
CA ILE A 198 8.74 -19.87 18.50
C ILE A 198 10.18 -19.38 18.67
N LYS A 199 10.63 -19.20 19.92
CA LYS A 199 11.98 -18.72 20.24
C LYS A 199 13.06 -19.68 19.73
N ASN A 200 12.84 -20.97 19.91
CA ASN A 200 13.77 -22.02 19.51
C ASN A 200 13.70 -22.35 18.01
N ARG A 201 12.75 -21.77 17.26
CA ARG A 201 12.54 -22.03 15.83
C ARG A 201 12.53 -23.54 15.49
N PHE A 202 11.74 -24.31 16.25
CA PHE A 202 11.78 -25.78 16.24
C PHE A 202 11.47 -26.44 14.89
N LEU A 203 10.81 -25.73 13.97
CA LEU A 203 10.55 -26.17 12.59
C LEU A 203 11.71 -25.89 11.63
N HIS A 204 12.76 -25.19 12.08
CA HIS A 204 13.89 -24.82 11.24
C HIS A 204 15.15 -25.63 11.56
N SER A 205 16.00 -25.77 10.56
CA SER A 205 17.34 -26.35 10.68
C SER A 205 18.35 -25.49 9.93
N LYS A 206 19.63 -25.61 10.31
CA LYS A 206 20.76 -25.01 9.59
C LYS A 206 21.16 -25.80 8.34
N PHE A 207 20.70 -27.03 8.22
CA PHE A 207 20.99 -27.94 7.10
C PHE A 207 19.73 -28.71 6.70
N LYS A 208 19.75 -29.27 5.48
CA LYS A 208 18.66 -30.13 4.98
C LYS A 208 18.65 -31.46 5.76
N VAL A 209 17.64 -31.66 6.62
CA VAL A 209 17.49 -32.88 7.44
C VAL A 209 16.97 -34.07 6.59
N ASN A 210 15.98 -33.80 5.74
CA ASN A 210 15.37 -34.76 4.82
C ASN A 210 14.68 -34.01 3.66
N ASP A 211 13.96 -34.71 2.79
CA ASP A 211 13.31 -34.09 1.63
C ASP A 211 12.13 -33.19 1.94
N ASN A 212 11.59 -33.24 3.14
CA ASN A 212 10.54 -32.29 3.59
C ASN A 212 11.12 -30.92 3.95
N PHE A 213 12.43 -30.82 4.20
CA PHE A 213 13.10 -29.57 4.48
C PHE A 213 13.44 -28.85 3.18
N LEU A 214 12.81 -27.70 2.99
CA LEU A 214 13.07 -26.79 1.87
C LEU A 214 13.83 -25.55 2.35
N LYS A 215 14.73 -25.05 1.50
CA LYS A 215 15.47 -23.80 1.75
C LYS A 215 14.49 -22.65 1.86
N GLU A 216 14.65 -21.77 2.83
CA GLU A 216 13.76 -20.63 3.06
C GLU A 216 14.51 -19.30 2.94
N PHE A 217 13.94 -18.36 2.16
CA PHE A 217 14.45 -17.02 2.00
C PHE A 217 13.48 -15.99 2.55
N GLY A 218 14.00 -14.85 2.97
CA GLY A 218 13.21 -13.70 3.41
C GLY A 218 13.41 -12.49 2.53
N GLY A 219 12.67 -11.41 2.80
CA GLY A 219 12.75 -10.17 2.02
C GLY A 219 14.16 -9.58 1.88
N LYS A 220 15.06 -9.80 2.84
CA LYS A 220 16.47 -9.36 2.77
C LYS A 220 17.29 -10.06 1.68
N ASN A 221 16.82 -11.24 1.24
CA ASN A 221 17.47 -12.01 0.17
C ASN A 221 17.02 -11.55 -1.21
N ILE A 222 15.90 -10.84 -1.32
CA ILE A 222 15.37 -10.35 -2.58
C ILE A 222 16.04 -9.02 -2.92
N LEU A 223 16.78 -9.00 -4.01
CA LEU A 223 17.38 -7.84 -4.63
C LEU A 223 16.75 -7.62 -6.02
N LYS A 224 16.92 -6.44 -6.61
CA LYS A 224 16.49 -6.23 -7.99
C LYS A 224 17.20 -7.22 -8.91
N TYR A 225 16.41 -8.01 -9.66
CA TYR A 225 16.89 -9.00 -10.62
C TYR A 225 17.81 -10.08 -10.05
N HIS A 226 17.93 -10.20 -8.72
CA HIS A 226 18.84 -11.17 -8.11
C HIS A 226 18.32 -11.71 -6.78
N LEU A 227 18.47 -13.02 -6.55
CA LEU A 227 18.24 -13.68 -5.28
C LEU A 227 19.60 -13.88 -4.56
N LYS A 228 19.81 -13.19 -3.44
CA LYS A 228 21.00 -13.39 -2.61
C LYS A 228 20.91 -14.72 -1.88
N GLU A 229 21.84 -15.61 -2.15
CA GLU A 229 21.91 -16.93 -1.52
C GLU A 229 22.07 -16.87 0.01
N LYS A 230 21.53 -17.89 0.66
CA LYS A 230 21.62 -18.12 2.10
C LYS A 230 21.66 -19.63 2.36
N ASP A 231 22.65 -20.11 3.08
CA ASP A 231 22.92 -21.56 3.16
C ASP A 231 22.38 -22.26 4.41
N ASP A 232 21.99 -21.55 5.44
CA ASP A 232 21.76 -22.05 6.78
C ASP A 232 20.30 -21.92 7.28
N ASN A 233 19.32 -21.92 6.38
CA ASN A 233 17.93 -21.73 6.76
C ASN A 233 16.99 -22.66 5.98
N TRP A 234 16.64 -23.76 6.61
CA TRP A 234 15.78 -24.82 6.08
C TRP A 234 14.55 -24.94 6.96
N LEU A 235 13.36 -25.04 6.38
CA LEU A 235 12.08 -25.19 7.05
C LEU A 235 11.47 -26.53 6.71
N ASP A 236 11.01 -27.28 7.72
CA ASP A 236 10.18 -28.47 7.55
C ASP A 236 8.81 -28.10 6.98
N TYR A 237 8.64 -28.30 5.68
CA TYR A 237 7.39 -27.99 4.99
C TYR A 237 6.34 -29.09 5.12
N SER A 238 6.64 -30.24 5.72
CA SER A 238 5.66 -31.28 6.08
C SER A 238 4.89 -30.93 7.35
N ALA A 239 5.49 -30.13 8.24
CA ALA A 239 4.90 -29.73 9.52
C ALA A 239 3.68 -28.82 9.37
N GLU A 240 2.92 -28.67 10.46
CA GLU A 240 1.85 -27.67 10.57
C GLU A 240 2.45 -26.27 10.72
N LEU A 241 2.18 -25.41 9.75
CA LEU A 241 2.57 -24.00 9.77
C LEU A 241 1.34 -23.14 10.05
N TYR A 242 1.52 -21.98 10.69
CA TYR A 242 0.42 -21.02 10.88
C TYR A 242 -0.19 -20.56 9.56
N THR A 243 0.64 -20.28 8.56
CA THR A 243 0.22 -20.06 7.17
C THR A 243 1.09 -20.90 6.26
N LYS A 244 0.46 -21.82 5.53
CA LYS A 244 1.12 -22.75 4.60
C LYS A 244 0.53 -22.63 3.20
N PRO A 245 1.09 -21.75 2.35
CA PRO A 245 0.66 -21.67 0.96
C PRO A 245 0.87 -22.99 0.20
N ASP A 246 0.15 -23.17 -0.90
CA ASP A 246 0.36 -24.32 -1.79
C ASP A 246 1.79 -24.30 -2.35
N ILE A 247 2.40 -25.49 -2.47
CA ILE A 247 3.77 -25.67 -2.97
C ILE A 247 3.95 -25.13 -4.40
N LYS A 248 2.87 -25.05 -5.19
CA LYS A 248 2.90 -24.45 -6.55
C LYS A 248 3.49 -23.05 -6.57
N TYR A 249 3.31 -22.26 -5.50
CA TYR A 249 3.88 -20.90 -5.40
C TYR A 249 5.38 -20.91 -5.15
N PHE A 250 5.96 -22.05 -4.80
CA PHE A 250 7.36 -22.16 -4.44
C PHE A 250 8.18 -23.03 -5.41
N SER A 251 7.51 -23.72 -6.34
CA SER A 251 8.13 -24.62 -7.31
C SER A 251 8.04 -24.19 -8.77
N ASN A 252 7.11 -23.29 -9.11
CA ASN A 252 6.94 -22.79 -10.47
C ASN A 252 7.85 -21.58 -10.76
N LYS A 253 7.98 -21.23 -12.04
CA LYS A 253 8.52 -19.92 -12.48
C LYS A 253 7.72 -18.81 -11.83
N ARG A 254 8.38 -17.84 -11.24
CA ARG A 254 7.70 -16.82 -10.43
C ARG A 254 8.50 -15.56 -10.27
N ILE A 255 7.80 -14.47 -9.96
CA ILE A 255 8.39 -13.26 -9.43
C ILE A 255 8.28 -13.27 -7.91
N LEU A 256 9.38 -12.94 -7.26
CA LEU A 256 9.46 -12.64 -5.83
C LEU A 256 9.55 -11.13 -5.65
N LEU A 257 8.61 -10.55 -4.90
CA LEU A 257 8.56 -9.12 -4.62
C LEU A 257 8.69 -8.89 -3.10
N ARG A 258 9.67 -8.11 -2.70
CA ARG A 258 9.89 -7.73 -1.31
C ARG A 258 8.75 -6.85 -0.77
N GLU A 259 8.22 -7.16 0.43
CA GLU A 259 7.17 -6.37 1.08
C GLU A 259 7.64 -4.94 1.42
N ILE A 260 8.86 -4.79 1.96
CA ILE A 260 9.44 -3.50 2.29
C ILE A 260 9.96 -2.85 1.00
N ILE A 261 9.51 -1.63 0.74
CA ILE A 261 9.83 -0.87 -0.47
C ILE A 261 10.87 0.21 -0.19
N GLY A 262 11.63 0.58 -1.23
CA GLY A 262 12.51 1.76 -1.27
C GLY A 262 11.90 2.84 -2.16
N LYS A 263 12.74 3.60 -2.87
CA LYS A 263 12.30 4.53 -3.92
C LYS A 263 11.58 3.79 -5.06
N THR A 264 11.93 2.54 -5.28
CA THR A 264 11.28 1.63 -6.24
C THR A 264 10.93 0.34 -5.54
N LEU A 265 10.12 -0.50 -6.16
CA LEU A 265 9.93 -1.87 -5.71
C LEU A 265 11.23 -2.67 -5.91
N THR A 266 11.31 -3.81 -5.24
CA THR A 266 12.45 -4.72 -5.35
C THR A 266 11.94 -6.12 -5.63
N ALA A 267 12.11 -6.58 -6.86
CA ALA A 267 11.64 -7.88 -7.33
C ALA A 267 12.70 -8.63 -8.12
N THR A 268 12.60 -9.95 -8.13
CA THR A 268 13.43 -10.85 -8.94
C THR A 268 12.62 -12.00 -9.51
N TYR A 269 13.10 -12.56 -10.61
CA TYR A 269 12.56 -13.77 -11.23
C TYR A 269 13.35 -14.99 -10.79
N VAL A 270 12.66 -16.10 -10.51
CA VAL A 270 13.26 -17.36 -10.08
C VAL A 270 12.48 -18.56 -10.62
N GLU A 271 13.19 -19.73 -10.74
CA GLU A 271 12.63 -20.99 -11.25
C GLU A 271 12.81 -22.15 -10.26
N ASN A 272 13.81 -22.08 -9.38
CA ASN A 272 14.18 -23.15 -8.47
C ASN A 272 13.16 -23.31 -7.33
N THR A 273 12.97 -24.53 -6.84
CA THR A 273 12.10 -24.84 -5.70
C THR A 273 12.74 -24.44 -4.39
N PHE A 274 12.12 -23.49 -3.70
CA PHE A 274 12.43 -23.06 -2.34
C PHE A 274 11.29 -22.22 -1.76
N LEU A 275 11.27 -22.04 -0.45
CA LEU A 275 10.26 -21.28 0.28
C LEU A 275 10.66 -19.80 0.42
N VAL A 276 9.66 -18.96 0.55
CA VAL A 276 9.84 -17.58 1.01
C VAL A 276 8.86 -17.26 2.13
N ASN A 277 9.34 -16.53 3.14
CA ASN A 277 8.51 -16.17 4.28
C ASN A 277 7.60 -14.96 3.97
N LYS A 278 6.69 -14.62 4.90
CA LYS A 278 5.68 -13.56 4.80
C LYS A 278 6.19 -12.15 4.50
N SER A 279 7.49 -11.93 4.39
CA SER A 279 8.06 -10.64 3.96
C SER A 279 8.22 -10.53 2.44
N VAL A 280 7.76 -11.54 1.70
CA VAL A 280 7.86 -11.65 0.24
C VAL A 280 6.50 -12.00 -0.37
N TYR A 281 6.09 -11.26 -1.38
CA TYR A 281 4.99 -11.64 -2.26
C TYR A 281 5.51 -12.52 -3.38
N VAL A 282 4.73 -13.53 -3.73
CA VAL A 282 4.97 -14.45 -4.85
C VAL A 282 3.92 -14.19 -5.92
N ILE A 283 4.36 -14.06 -7.16
CA ILE A 283 3.50 -13.86 -8.33
C ILE A 283 3.82 -14.97 -9.34
N ILE A 284 2.82 -15.76 -9.70
CA ILE A 284 2.91 -16.80 -10.72
C ILE A 284 1.94 -16.51 -11.85
N PHE A 285 2.27 -16.97 -13.05
CA PHE A 285 1.43 -16.83 -14.23
C PHE A 285 1.20 -18.21 -14.86
N ASN A 286 -0.05 -18.65 -14.97
CA ASN A 286 -0.43 -19.96 -15.48
C ASN A 286 -0.85 -19.92 -16.96
N GLY A 287 -0.39 -18.92 -17.71
CA GLY A 287 -0.69 -18.74 -19.12
C GLY A 287 0.37 -19.32 -20.05
N SER A 288 0.10 -19.27 -21.36
CA SER A 288 1.12 -19.54 -22.37
C SER A 288 2.19 -18.45 -22.34
N ASP A 289 3.45 -18.82 -22.60
CA ASP A 289 4.58 -17.87 -22.63
C ASP A 289 4.90 -17.26 -21.23
N GLU A 290 4.78 -18.11 -20.21
CA GLU A 290 4.91 -17.75 -18.79
C GLU A 290 6.19 -16.95 -18.52
N GLU A 291 7.33 -17.41 -19.02
CA GLU A 291 8.63 -16.81 -18.75
C GLU A 291 8.73 -15.38 -19.31
N ASN A 292 8.36 -15.18 -20.56
CA ASN A 292 8.43 -13.86 -21.21
C ASN A 292 7.48 -12.88 -20.53
N PHE A 293 6.26 -13.32 -20.20
CA PHE A 293 5.32 -12.48 -19.49
C PHE A 293 5.83 -12.08 -18.09
N LEU A 294 6.39 -13.03 -17.34
CA LEU A 294 6.95 -12.75 -16.01
C LEU A 294 8.18 -11.82 -16.11
N LYS A 295 9.02 -11.94 -17.14
CA LYS A 295 10.14 -11.01 -17.39
C LYS A 295 9.64 -9.60 -17.72
N TYR A 296 8.63 -9.47 -18.57
CA TYR A 296 7.98 -8.19 -18.84
C TYR A 296 7.41 -7.56 -17.58
N LEU A 297 6.65 -8.32 -16.80
CA LEU A 297 6.08 -7.86 -15.54
C LEU A 297 7.16 -7.46 -14.52
N LEU A 298 8.26 -8.21 -14.45
CA LEU A 298 9.41 -7.90 -13.59
C LEU A 298 10.02 -6.53 -13.89
N ALA A 299 10.16 -6.18 -15.18
CA ALA A 299 10.64 -4.87 -15.59
C ALA A 299 9.72 -3.75 -15.07
N LEU A 300 8.42 -3.90 -15.30
CA LEU A 300 7.43 -2.92 -14.81
C LEU A 300 7.50 -2.76 -13.30
N LEU A 301 7.47 -3.86 -12.54
CA LEU A 301 7.51 -3.82 -11.08
C LEU A 301 8.78 -3.14 -10.54
N ASN A 302 9.93 -3.33 -11.17
CA ASN A 302 11.20 -2.70 -10.75
C ASN A 302 11.38 -1.26 -11.26
N SER A 303 10.50 -0.76 -12.15
CA SER A 303 10.62 0.56 -12.77
C SER A 303 10.37 1.70 -11.79
N LYS A 304 10.93 2.87 -12.10
CA LYS A 304 10.75 4.10 -11.31
C LYS A 304 9.30 4.55 -11.29
N ILE A 305 8.57 4.44 -12.42
CA ILE A 305 7.18 4.88 -12.50
C ILE A 305 6.25 4.04 -11.60
N ILE A 306 6.45 2.71 -11.52
CA ILE A 306 5.67 1.88 -10.60
C ILE A 306 6.09 2.14 -9.16
N GLY A 307 7.36 2.42 -8.88
CA GLY A 307 7.80 2.94 -7.58
C GLY A 307 7.08 4.24 -7.21
N PHE A 308 7.00 5.18 -8.13
CA PHE A 308 6.26 6.44 -7.97
C PHE A 308 4.77 6.19 -7.71
N TYR A 309 4.12 5.31 -8.50
CA TYR A 309 2.73 4.93 -8.29
C TYR A 309 2.50 4.40 -6.87
N VAL A 310 3.28 3.40 -6.45
CA VAL A 310 3.11 2.77 -5.14
C VAL A 310 3.38 3.76 -4.00
N SER A 311 4.40 4.61 -4.12
CA SER A 311 4.74 5.62 -3.11
C SER A 311 3.66 6.69 -2.94
N ASN A 312 2.93 7.03 -4.00
CA ASN A 312 1.88 8.02 -3.98
C ASN A 312 0.48 7.43 -3.72
N PHE A 313 0.22 6.20 -4.15
CA PHE A 313 -1.09 5.55 -4.08
C PHE A 313 -1.19 4.44 -3.02
N GLY A 314 -0.06 3.93 -2.52
CA GLY A 314 -0.02 2.77 -1.62
C GLY A 314 -0.46 3.09 -0.18
N ASP A 315 -1.33 2.26 0.38
CA ASP A 315 -1.91 2.40 1.74
C ASP A 315 -0.86 2.54 2.86
N LYS A 316 0.31 1.89 2.69
CA LYS A 316 1.37 1.82 3.70
C LYS A 316 2.75 2.23 3.15
N ALA A 317 2.79 2.78 1.95
CA ALA A 317 4.04 3.17 1.30
C ALA A 317 4.76 4.33 2.00
N ARG A 318 4.07 5.08 2.85
CA ARG A 318 4.59 6.23 3.59
C ARG A 318 4.84 5.98 5.08
N GLN A 319 4.90 4.72 5.51
CA GLN A 319 5.39 4.44 6.85
C GLN A 319 6.87 4.80 6.93
N THR A 320 7.24 5.72 7.83
CA THR A 320 8.58 6.32 7.89
C THR A 320 9.70 5.35 8.25
N LEU A 321 9.41 4.34 9.09
CA LEU A 321 10.43 3.38 9.50
C LEU A 321 10.61 2.20 8.53
N PHE A 322 9.53 1.70 7.94
CA PHE A 322 9.55 0.56 7.01
C PHE A 322 8.36 0.65 6.05
N PRO A 323 8.44 1.49 5.00
CA PRO A 323 7.37 1.57 4.01
C PRO A 323 7.15 0.20 3.38
N ARG A 324 5.86 -0.18 3.24
CA ARG A 324 5.45 -1.50 2.77
C ARG A 324 4.43 -1.39 1.65
N ILE A 325 4.54 -2.30 0.69
CA ILE A 325 3.45 -2.55 -0.23
C ILE A 325 2.45 -3.54 0.41
N THR A 326 1.16 -3.31 0.24
CA THR A 326 0.12 -4.27 0.65
C THR A 326 -0.32 -5.12 -0.54
N MET A 327 -0.91 -6.29 -0.31
CA MET A 327 -1.50 -7.13 -1.38
C MET A 327 -2.55 -6.33 -2.18
N ARG A 328 -3.29 -5.45 -1.53
CA ARG A 328 -4.28 -4.57 -2.17
C ARG A 328 -3.58 -3.60 -3.14
N THR A 329 -2.53 -2.93 -2.69
CA THR A 329 -1.75 -2.00 -3.51
C THR A 329 -1.07 -2.73 -4.66
N LEU A 330 -0.45 -3.89 -4.40
CA LEU A 330 0.15 -4.73 -5.43
C LEU A 330 -0.87 -5.06 -6.54
N LYS A 331 -2.04 -5.56 -6.15
CA LYS A 331 -3.12 -5.93 -7.07
C LYS A 331 -3.71 -4.75 -7.85
N SER A 332 -3.55 -3.51 -7.37
CA SER A 332 -4.04 -2.29 -8.03
C SER A 332 -3.04 -1.66 -8.99
N ILE A 333 -1.81 -2.17 -9.11
CA ILE A 333 -0.80 -1.63 -10.03
C ILE A 333 -1.35 -1.66 -11.45
N PRO A 334 -1.38 -0.52 -12.15
CA PRO A 334 -1.80 -0.45 -13.54
C PRO A 334 -0.72 -1.03 -14.45
N ILE A 335 -1.10 -1.91 -15.37
CA ILE A 335 -0.20 -2.59 -16.31
C ILE A 335 -0.63 -2.25 -17.74
N PRO A 336 0.28 -1.74 -18.59
CA PRO A 336 -0.02 -1.48 -19.99
C PRO A 336 -0.36 -2.79 -20.71
N HIS A 337 -1.48 -2.77 -21.44
CA HIS A 337 -1.84 -3.90 -22.30
C HIS A 337 -1.25 -3.68 -23.69
N ILE A 338 -0.10 -4.28 -23.95
CA ILE A 338 0.60 -4.22 -25.22
C ILE A 338 0.80 -5.63 -25.79
N ASP A 339 0.92 -5.73 -27.10
CA ASP A 339 1.18 -7.00 -27.76
C ASP A 339 2.60 -7.53 -27.48
N LYS A 340 2.82 -8.79 -27.77
CA LYS A 340 4.11 -9.47 -27.51
C LYS A 340 5.30 -8.84 -28.26
N LEU A 341 5.07 -8.27 -29.44
CA LEU A 341 6.14 -7.65 -30.22
C LEU A 341 6.69 -6.41 -29.51
N HIS A 342 5.81 -5.58 -28.95
CA HIS A 342 6.18 -4.40 -28.19
C HIS A 342 6.76 -4.73 -26.80
N GLN A 343 6.45 -5.92 -26.22
CA GLN A 343 7.09 -6.38 -24.99
C GLN A 343 8.54 -6.84 -25.20
N GLN A 344 8.90 -7.31 -26.40
CA GLN A 344 10.16 -7.99 -26.68
C GLN A 344 11.44 -7.18 -26.35
N PRO A 345 11.55 -5.89 -26.63
CA PRO A 345 12.72 -5.10 -26.24
C PRO A 345 12.97 -5.12 -24.73
N ILE A 346 11.90 -4.97 -23.94
CA ILE A 346 11.96 -4.99 -22.47
C ILE A 346 12.38 -6.38 -21.97
N ILE A 347 11.79 -7.45 -22.50
CA ILE A 347 12.11 -8.84 -22.15
C ILE A 347 13.60 -9.14 -22.44
N THR A 348 14.13 -8.64 -23.55
CA THR A 348 15.53 -8.82 -23.92
C THR A 348 16.46 -8.16 -22.90
N LEU A 349 16.20 -6.92 -22.51
CA LEU A 349 16.98 -6.21 -21.49
C LEU A 349 16.91 -6.90 -20.13
N VAL A 350 15.72 -7.36 -19.72
CA VAL A 350 15.57 -8.13 -18.46
C VAL A 350 16.39 -9.42 -18.51
N SER A 351 16.39 -10.14 -19.63
CA SER A 351 17.18 -11.36 -19.78
C SER A 351 18.68 -11.08 -19.65
N GLN A 352 19.18 -10.01 -20.28
CA GLN A 352 20.58 -9.57 -20.14
C GLN A 352 20.94 -9.24 -18.69
N ILE A 353 20.05 -8.54 -17.97
CA ILE A 353 20.25 -8.22 -16.56
C ILE A 353 20.30 -9.50 -15.72
N LEU A 354 19.36 -10.41 -15.91
CA LEU A 354 19.31 -11.69 -15.15
C LEU A 354 20.55 -12.54 -15.40
N ASP A 355 21.01 -12.63 -16.65
CA ASP A 355 22.23 -13.38 -17.01
C ASP A 355 23.47 -12.73 -16.39
N ALA A 356 23.64 -11.42 -16.51
CA ALA A 356 24.74 -10.69 -15.90
C ALA A 356 24.79 -10.85 -14.37
N LYS A 357 23.61 -10.77 -13.71
CA LYS A 357 23.50 -10.96 -12.25
C LYS A 357 23.71 -12.40 -11.81
N LYS A 358 23.41 -13.38 -12.67
CA LYS A 358 23.69 -14.79 -12.43
C LYS A 358 25.19 -15.07 -12.48
N GLU A 359 25.92 -14.48 -13.45
CA GLU A 359 27.37 -14.60 -13.56
C GLU A 359 28.09 -13.83 -12.45
N ASN A 360 27.68 -12.59 -12.19
CA ASN A 360 28.22 -11.73 -11.14
C ASN A 360 27.11 -10.98 -10.41
N PRO A 361 26.78 -11.36 -9.17
CA PRO A 361 25.74 -10.67 -8.38
C PRO A 361 25.96 -9.14 -8.21
N HIS A 362 27.20 -8.68 -8.35
CA HIS A 362 27.59 -7.27 -8.25
C HIS A 362 27.75 -6.57 -9.61
N ALA A 363 27.41 -7.24 -10.72
CA ALA A 363 27.45 -6.63 -12.06
C ALA A 363 26.68 -5.29 -12.06
N ASP A 364 27.25 -4.27 -12.66
CA ASP A 364 26.54 -3.00 -12.88
C ASP A 364 25.58 -3.15 -14.07
N THR A 365 24.30 -3.09 -13.78
CA THR A 365 23.20 -3.22 -14.74
C THR A 365 22.46 -1.90 -14.96
N SER A 366 22.97 -0.80 -14.41
CA SER A 366 22.30 0.51 -14.40
C SER A 366 21.95 1.02 -15.79
N LYS A 367 22.78 0.73 -16.81
CA LYS A 367 22.52 1.12 -18.19
C LYS A 367 21.23 0.47 -18.71
N TRP A 368 21.08 -0.84 -18.56
CA TRP A 368 19.90 -1.59 -19.01
C TRP A 368 18.65 -1.23 -18.17
N GLU A 369 18.81 -1.02 -16.85
CA GLU A 369 17.71 -0.58 -15.98
C GLU A 369 17.19 0.79 -16.38
N ASN A 370 18.07 1.75 -16.72
CA ASN A 370 17.65 3.06 -17.22
C ASN A 370 16.98 2.96 -18.60
N GLU A 371 17.46 2.08 -19.49
CA GLU A 371 16.81 1.85 -20.79
C GLU A 371 15.42 1.26 -20.63
N ILE A 372 15.25 0.32 -19.70
CA ILE A 372 13.92 -0.21 -19.31
C ILE A 372 13.03 0.94 -18.79
N ASP A 373 13.52 1.80 -17.91
CA ASP A 373 12.72 2.94 -17.43
C ASP A 373 12.24 3.84 -18.56
N GLN A 374 13.09 4.14 -19.55
CA GLN A 374 12.70 4.94 -20.72
C GLN A 374 11.63 4.25 -21.58
N LEU A 375 11.77 2.95 -21.86
CA LEU A 375 10.76 2.18 -22.57
C LEU A 375 9.43 2.14 -21.79
N VAL A 376 9.50 1.96 -20.49
CA VAL A 376 8.31 1.94 -19.61
C VAL A 376 7.63 3.32 -19.56
N TYR A 377 8.38 4.44 -19.54
CA TYR A 377 7.80 5.78 -19.62
C TYR A 377 7.02 5.98 -20.92
N GLN A 378 7.57 5.48 -22.06
CA GLN A 378 6.87 5.52 -23.34
C GLN A 378 5.58 4.70 -23.34
N LEU A 379 5.55 3.53 -22.68
CA LEU A 379 4.34 2.72 -22.55
C LEU A 379 3.21 3.44 -21.80
N TYR A 380 3.55 4.31 -20.84
CA TYR A 380 2.60 5.13 -20.11
C TYR A 380 2.42 6.53 -20.73
N GLU A 381 3.03 6.80 -21.89
CA GLU A 381 2.93 8.06 -22.63
C GLU A 381 3.31 9.29 -21.78
N LEU A 382 4.35 9.17 -20.93
CA LEU A 382 4.79 10.28 -20.08
C LEU A 382 5.51 11.35 -20.90
N THR A 383 5.26 12.62 -20.56
CA THR A 383 6.04 13.75 -21.10
C THR A 383 7.37 13.91 -20.34
N ASP A 384 8.30 14.69 -20.89
CA ASP A 384 9.59 14.94 -20.25
C ASP A 384 9.43 15.61 -18.86
N GLU A 385 8.43 16.51 -18.72
CA GLU A 385 8.11 17.13 -17.43
C GLU A 385 7.57 16.11 -16.43
N GLU A 386 6.71 15.18 -16.87
CA GLU A 386 6.19 14.12 -16.02
C GLU A 386 7.31 13.15 -15.59
N ILE A 387 8.24 12.84 -16.50
CA ILE A 387 9.42 12.03 -16.19
C ILE A 387 10.31 12.73 -15.16
N ALA A 388 10.52 14.04 -15.27
CA ALA A 388 11.29 14.81 -14.29
C ALA A 388 10.67 14.72 -12.88
N ILE A 389 9.33 14.81 -12.78
CA ILE A 389 8.58 14.62 -11.53
C ILE A 389 8.79 13.22 -10.96
N VAL A 390 8.65 12.18 -11.80
CA VAL A 390 8.84 10.77 -11.38
C VAL A 390 10.26 10.53 -10.86
N GLU A 391 11.25 11.16 -11.49
CA GLU A 391 12.67 11.03 -11.10
C GLU A 391 13.09 11.97 -9.96
N GLY A 392 12.20 12.87 -9.50
CA GLY A 392 12.49 13.82 -8.44
C GLY A 392 13.54 14.87 -8.82
N LYS A 393 13.51 15.33 -10.06
CA LYS A 393 14.42 16.34 -10.63
C LYS A 393 13.82 17.75 -10.67
N GLU A 394 12.70 17.98 -9.95
CA GLU A 394 12.08 19.29 -9.77
C GLU A 394 12.80 20.13 -8.71
#